data_3b25488692f570427ea29895a06571e5
#
_entry.id   3b25488692f570427ea29895a06571e5
#
_cell.length_a   1.000
_cell.length_b   1.000
_cell.length_c   1.000
_cell.angle_alpha   90.00
_cell.angle_beta   90.00
_cell.angle_gamma   90.00
#
_symmetry.space_group_name_H-M   'P 1'
#
loop_
_entity.id
_entity.type
_entity.pdbx_description
1 polymer ?
#
loop_
_entity_poly.entity_id
_entity_poly.type
_entity_poly.pdbx_seq_one_letter_code
_entity_poly.pdbx_strand_id
1 'polypeptide(L)'
;MKIFTRLRARIAAWYEAADKSLLANLAFLSAIVLSAILLLGAVGANWWSSTFAPAVEVNGASISVGEAKARGEIELFRLGQEGARIRARVSAGTLSSEQGNALLQQINDASTNISSQLTSDMIDVLLVDALAAARGVTATQEETDAEWAKETTLPELRLLRRITVDIANDPKIGAPSESTIAAAKARADGIAQEIAGGADFATLAKRESSDSYAAEGGRIGWSSKAEDPLTDLGYAAAWSLTAPGPTEVIKRATDQFVIFYVDQIRAAAPDADFEKSASEAGVDMSLYKKMSAERALRTALSASVTAELLVDPVQQRDVSFVSIAAPQDGGVGEEVQVRHILYSPNDDSQGAAALDPADPAWAAAEAEANAAYEAIQGGTPLEELASESDDEGSGAEGGLLAWAVKGTFVPEFDDAVWADGLQQGDLLGPIKTQFGYHVIQFEARREGIALRLEQLAADLAAAGADFDAVAAEAAKEIDGLTVDRPGFVVRYAINPQLSAMVWKLGDGEVSGLETLGDQLAIIRVNAIENKPYTEEQRRTVEASGFAIWLDGYRTAAKISIDGAVVQEAGESPAP
;
A
#
# COMPACT_ATOMS: atom_id res chain seq x y z
N MET A 1 -45.01 -36.01 -37.10
CA MET A 1 -44.28 -37.21 -37.61
C MET A 1 -44.44 -37.46 -39.12
N LYS A 2 -45.63 -37.38 -39.70
CA LYS A 2 -45.87 -37.64 -41.18
C LYS A 2 -45.20 -36.60 -42.12
N ILE A 3 -44.91 -35.35 -41.69
CA ILE A 3 -44.28 -34.31 -42.54
C ILE A 3 -42.77 -34.60 -42.68
N PHE A 4 -42.09 -34.96 -41.62
CA PHE A 4 -40.67 -35.29 -41.63
C PHE A 4 -40.35 -36.56 -42.46
N THR A 5 -41.23 -37.55 -42.44
CA THR A 5 -41.07 -38.76 -43.24
C THR A 5 -41.24 -38.51 -44.74
N ARG A 6 -42.18 -37.65 -45.15
CA ARG A 6 -42.35 -37.21 -46.54
C ARG A 6 -41.20 -36.33 -47.04
N LEU A 7 -40.67 -35.50 -46.22
CA LEU A 7 -39.50 -34.64 -46.54
C LEU A 7 -38.24 -35.52 -46.74
N ARG A 8 -37.98 -36.46 -45.83
CA ARG A 8 -36.89 -37.44 -45.99
C ARG A 8 -37.00 -38.28 -47.26
N ALA A 9 -38.17 -38.74 -47.61
CA ALA A 9 -38.39 -39.53 -48.85
C ALA A 9 -38.15 -38.67 -50.10
N ARG A 10 -38.54 -37.41 -50.11
CA ARG A 10 -38.29 -36.48 -51.24
C ARG A 10 -36.83 -36.15 -51.39
N ILE A 11 -36.12 -35.96 -50.28
CA ILE A 11 -34.67 -35.66 -50.25
C ILE A 11 -33.91 -36.92 -50.75
N ALA A 12 -34.28 -38.09 -50.31
CA ALA A 12 -33.67 -39.39 -50.78
C ALA A 12 -33.85 -39.59 -52.26
N ALA A 13 -35.07 -39.40 -52.78
CA ALA A 13 -35.38 -39.57 -54.23
C ALA A 13 -34.64 -38.47 -55.06
N TRP A 14 -34.49 -37.28 -54.58
CA TRP A 14 -33.70 -36.23 -55.23
C TRP A 14 -32.20 -36.56 -55.22
N TYR A 15 -31.68 -37.11 -54.12
CA TYR A 15 -30.28 -37.55 -53.98
C TYR A 15 -29.91 -38.72 -54.89
N GLU A 16 -30.83 -39.66 -55.13
CA GLU A 16 -30.62 -40.75 -56.04
C GLU A 16 -30.70 -40.38 -57.54
N ALA A 17 -31.47 -39.32 -57.88
CA ALA A 17 -31.62 -38.84 -59.23
C ALA A 17 -30.58 -37.79 -59.67
N ALA A 18 -29.82 -37.21 -58.70
CA ALA A 18 -28.84 -36.16 -58.96
C ALA A 18 -27.49 -36.77 -59.41
N ASP A 19 -26.83 -36.06 -60.32
CA ASP A 19 -25.47 -36.40 -60.72
C ASP A 19 -24.52 -36.29 -59.48
N LYS A 20 -23.88 -37.43 -59.17
CA LYS A 20 -23.01 -37.56 -58.01
C LYS A 20 -21.81 -36.59 -58.02
N SER A 21 -21.33 -36.23 -59.23
CA SER A 21 -20.26 -35.25 -59.38
C SER A 21 -20.74 -33.83 -59.03
N LEU A 22 -21.95 -33.49 -59.40
CA LEU A 22 -22.57 -32.20 -59.11
C LEU A 22 -22.90 -32.06 -57.60
N LEU A 23 -23.37 -33.15 -56.98
CA LEU A 23 -23.60 -33.20 -55.54
C LEU A 23 -22.29 -33.07 -54.74
N ALA A 24 -21.21 -33.72 -55.18
CA ALA A 24 -19.90 -33.60 -54.56
C ALA A 24 -19.35 -32.19 -54.67
N ASN A 25 -19.47 -31.54 -55.82
CA ASN A 25 -19.06 -30.17 -56.04
C ASN A 25 -19.90 -29.17 -55.22
N LEU A 26 -21.20 -29.37 -55.11
CA LEU A 26 -22.09 -28.57 -54.27
C LEU A 26 -21.76 -28.73 -52.77
N ALA A 27 -21.49 -29.96 -52.33
CA ALA A 27 -21.06 -30.23 -50.94
C ALA A 27 -19.71 -29.58 -50.64
N PHE A 28 -18.76 -29.65 -51.59
CA PHE A 28 -17.45 -29.01 -51.47
C PHE A 28 -17.55 -27.48 -51.44
N LEU A 29 -18.35 -26.88 -52.35
CA LEU A 29 -18.65 -25.45 -52.34
C LEU A 29 -19.36 -25.02 -51.05
N SER A 30 -20.30 -25.80 -50.56
CA SER A 30 -21.01 -25.53 -49.30
C SER A 30 -20.05 -25.61 -48.10
N ALA A 31 -19.11 -26.55 -48.10
CA ALA A 31 -18.08 -26.63 -47.06
C ALA A 31 -17.13 -25.44 -47.08
N ILE A 32 -16.71 -24.96 -48.27
CA ILE A 32 -15.90 -23.74 -48.42
C ILE A 32 -16.66 -22.52 -47.91
N VAL A 33 -17.92 -22.34 -48.31
CA VAL A 33 -18.75 -21.21 -47.86
C VAL A 33 -18.97 -21.27 -46.36
N LEU A 34 -19.24 -22.41 -45.79
CA LEU A 34 -19.41 -22.60 -44.35
C LEU A 34 -18.11 -22.29 -43.59
N SER A 35 -16.97 -22.77 -44.11
CA SER A 35 -15.65 -22.47 -43.53
C SER A 35 -15.33 -20.96 -43.58
N ALA A 36 -15.65 -20.29 -44.69
CA ALA A 36 -15.49 -18.85 -44.83
C ALA A 36 -16.39 -18.09 -43.85
N ILE A 37 -17.64 -18.51 -43.66
CA ILE A 37 -18.56 -17.89 -42.68
C ILE A 37 -18.03 -18.10 -41.25
N LEU A 38 -17.54 -19.31 -40.93
CA LEU A 38 -16.97 -19.59 -39.61
C LEU A 38 -15.70 -18.75 -39.33
N LEU A 39 -14.82 -18.65 -40.34
CA LEU A 39 -13.62 -17.78 -40.24
C LEU A 39 -13.97 -16.30 -40.07
N LEU A 40 -14.91 -15.81 -40.91
CA LEU A 40 -15.38 -14.41 -40.77
C LEU A 40 -16.11 -14.19 -39.45
N GLY A 41 -16.86 -15.19 -38.98
CA GLY A 41 -17.49 -15.16 -37.66
C GLY A 41 -16.46 -15.14 -36.52
N ALA A 42 -15.42 -15.96 -36.62
CA ALA A 42 -14.34 -15.98 -35.63
C ALA A 42 -13.52 -14.67 -35.63
N VAL A 43 -13.16 -14.16 -36.81
CA VAL A 43 -12.49 -12.86 -36.96
C VAL A 43 -13.38 -11.72 -36.43
N GLY A 44 -14.67 -11.73 -36.77
CA GLY A 44 -15.64 -10.74 -36.27
C GLY A 44 -15.83 -10.82 -34.76
N ALA A 45 -15.89 -12.03 -34.19
CA ALA A 45 -16.00 -12.23 -32.75
C ALA A 45 -14.72 -11.76 -32.02
N ASN A 46 -13.55 -12.10 -32.58
CA ASN A 46 -12.27 -11.65 -32.02
C ASN A 46 -12.12 -10.13 -32.09
N TRP A 47 -12.48 -9.53 -33.23
CA TRP A 47 -12.48 -8.06 -33.38
C TRP A 47 -13.46 -7.41 -32.39
N TRP A 48 -14.66 -7.96 -32.22
CA TRP A 48 -15.63 -7.47 -31.24
C TRP A 48 -15.07 -7.56 -29.81
N SER A 49 -14.54 -8.71 -29.40
CA SER A 49 -14.01 -8.92 -28.07
C SER A 49 -12.79 -8.06 -27.79
N SER A 50 -11.92 -7.84 -28.77
CA SER A 50 -10.72 -7.00 -28.63
C SER A 50 -10.97 -5.49 -28.71
N THR A 51 -12.20 -5.05 -29.03
CA THR A 51 -12.50 -3.63 -29.23
C THR A 51 -13.67 -3.14 -28.38
N PHE A 52 -14.77 -3.89 -28.34
CA PHE A 52 -16.04 -3.40 -27.75
C PHE A 52 -16.46 -4.15 -26.49
N ALA A 53 -15.86 -5.31 -26.18
CA ALA A 53 -16.16 -5.98 -24.93
C ALA A 53 -15.76 -5.09 -23.73
N PRO A 54 -16.47 -5.20 -22.59
CA PRO A 54 -16.10 -4.45 -21.40
C PRO A 54 -14.73 -4.91 -20.87
N ALA A 55 -13.79 -4.00 -20.68
CA ALA A 55 -12.55 -4.22 -19.93
C ALA A 55 -12.78 -4.04 -18.43
N VAL A 56 -13.53 -3.00 -18.09
CA VAL A 56 -13.94 -2.71 -16.71
C VAL A 56 -15.44 -2.37 -16.73
N GLU A 57 -16.19 -2.95 -15.80
CA GLU A 57 -17.61 -2.64 -15.59
C GLU A 57 -17.86 -2.34 -14.12
N VAL A 58 -18.57 -1.25 -13.83
CA VAL A 58 -18.95 -0.82 -12.49
C VAL A 58 -20.45 -0.50 -12.48
N ASN A 59 -21.23 -1.28 -11.73
CA ASN A 59 -22.69 -1.11 -11.61
C ASN A 59 -23.43 -1.03 -12.97
N GLY A 60 -22.91 -1.70 -14.01
CA GLY A 60 -23.47 -1.74 -15.35
C GLY A 60 -22.99 -0.64 -16.31
N ALA A 61 -22.22 0.33 -15.85
CA ALA A 61 -21.46 1.25 -16.71
C ALA A 61 -20.12 0.61 -17.05
N SER A 62 -19.60 0.78 -18.28
CA SER A 62 -18.39 0.09 -18.69
C SER A 62 -17.46 0.95 -19.54
N ILE A 63 -16.17 0.64 -19.46
CA ILE A 63 -15.13 1.08 -20.38
C ILE A 63 -14.74 -0.12 -21.24
N SER A 64 -14.72 0.05 -22.56
CA SER A 64 -14.41 -1.02 -23.50
C SER A 64 -12.91 -1.33 -23.55
N VAL A 65 -12.59 -2.53 -24.07
CA VAL A 65 -11.22 -2.98 -24.33
C VAL A 65 -10.44 -1.97 -25.19
N GLY A 66 -11.05 -1.49 -26.26
CA GLY A 66 -10.42 -0.52 -27.16
C GLY A 66 -10.13 0.81 -26.44
N GLU A 67 -11.08 1.32 -25.63
CA GLU A 67 -10.86 2.53 -24.85
C GLU A 67 -9.80 2.30 -23.75
N ALA A 68 -9.80 1.16 -23.08
CA ALA A 68 -8.80 0.83 -22.06
C ALA A 68 -7.38 0.83 -22.65
N LYS A 69 -7.17 0.23 -23.82
CA LYS A 69 -5.88 0.25 -24.53
C LYS A 69 -5.47 1.69 -24.91
N ALA A 70 -6.37 2.46 -25.48
CA ALA A 70 -6.08 3.86 -25.83
C ALA A 70 -5.77 4.74 -24.59
N ARG A 71 -6.41 4.48 -23.44
CA ARG A 71 -6.07 5.12 -22.16
C ARG A 71 -4.66 4.75 -21.70
N GLY A 72 -4.28 3.46 -21.82
CA GLY A 72 -2.94 2.99 -21.52
C GLY A 72 -1.88 3.68 -22.39
N GLU A 73 -2.11 3.80 -23.69
CA GLU A 73 -1.23 4.51 -24.63
C GLU A 73 -1.07 6.00 -24.25
N ILE A 74 -2.16 6.66 -23.83
CA ILE A 74 -2.13 8.04 -23.35
C ILE A 74 -1.30 8.18 -22.08
N GLU A 75 -1.47 7.28 -21.10
CA GLU A 75 -0.68 7.33 -19.85
C GLU A 75 0.79 7.03 -20.09
N LEU A 76 1.13 6.07 -20.95
CA LEU A 76 2.51 5.82 -21.36
C LEU A 76 3.12 7.03 -22.08
N PHE A 77 2.34 7.70 -22.95
CA PHE A 77 2.78 8.94 -23.58
C PHE A 77 3.06 10.03 -22.54
N ARG A 78 2.18 10.22 -21.55
CA ARG A 78 2.38 11.20 -20.46
C ARG A 78 3.69 10.93 -19.69
N LEU A 79 3.91 9.69 -19.26
CA LEU A 79 5.15 9.28 -18.58
C LEU A 79 6.38 9.51 -19.48
N GLY A 80 6.26 9.21 -20.77
CA GLY A 80 7.32 9.45 -21.77
C GLY A 80 7.66 10.93 -21.91
N GLN A 81 6.66 11.83 -21.96
CA GLN A 81 6.84 13.29 -22.02
C GLN A 81 7.53 13.82 -20.77
N GLU A 82 7.10 13.37 -19.59
CA GLU A 82 7.73 13.75 -18.32
C GLU A 82 9.20 13.29 -18.26
N GLY A 83 9.48 12.05 -18.65
CA GLY A 83 10.84 11.54 -18.74
C GLY A 83 11.69 12.34 -19.74
N ALA A 84 11.14 12.76 -20.87
CA ALA A 84 11.84 13.61 -21.83
C ALA A 84 12.15 15.00 -21.25
N ARG A 85 11.20 15.61 -20.51
CA ARG A 85 11.40 16.89 -19.81
C ARG A 85 12.50 16.80 -18.75
N ILE A 86 12.52 15.71 -17.96
CA ILE A 86 13.59 15.45 -16.97
C ILE A 86 14.94 15.33 -17.65
N ARG A 87 15.07 14.52 -18.70
CA ARG A 87 16.31 14.37 -19.46
C ARG A 87 16.80 15.69 -20.07
N ALA A 88 15.88 16.48 -20.61
CA ALA A 88 16.21 17.81 -21.15
C ALA A 88 16.76 18.75 -20.06
N ARG A 89 16.17 18.72 -18.85
CA ARG A 89 16.63 19.51 -17.69
C ARG A 89 18.03 19.07 -17.21
N VAL A 90 18.29 17.77 -17.15
CA VAL A 90 19.62 17.23 -16.83
C VAL A 90 20.66 17.68 -17.88
N SER A 91 20.33 17.55 -19.17
CA SER A 91 21.20 17.98 -20.27
C SER A 91 21.47 19.49 -20.26
N ALA A 92 20.49 20.28 -19.86
CA ALA A 92 20.62 21.73 -19.73
C ALA A 92 21.34 22.17 -18.43
N GLY A 93 21.72 21.22 -17.55
CA GLY A 93 22.35 21.52 -16.26
C GLY A 93 21.40 22.22 -15.26
N THR A 94 20.10 22.17 -15.51
CA THR A 94 19.05 22.72 -14.64
C THR A 94 18.51 21.72 -13.61
N LEU A 95 18.94 20.47 -13.70
CA LEU A 95 18.71 19.38 -12.77
C LEU A 95 19.99 18.57 -12.63
N SER A 96 20.37 18.16 -11.42
CA SER A 96 21.54 17.30 -11.26
C SER A 96 21.27 15.90 -11.83
N SER A 97 22.34 15.21 -12.25
CA SER A 97 22.20 13.83 -12.76
C SER A 97 21.64 12.87 -11.71
N GLU A 98 21.98 13.07 -10.44
CA GLU A 98 21.46 12.25 -9.33
C GLU A 98 19.95 12.43 -9.16
N GLN A 99 19.49 13.68 -9.07
CA GLN A 99 18.05 14.00 -8.99
C GLN A 99 17.30 13.52 -10.23
N GLY A 100 17.87 13.74 -11.42
CA GLY A 100 17.28 13.27 -12.67
C GLY A 100 17.13 11.75 -12.73
N ASN A 101 18.14 11.00 -12.28
CA ASN A 101 18.07 9.54 -12.24
C ASN A 101 17.01 9.05 -11.23
N ALA A 102 16.90 9.69 -10.06
CA ALA A 102 15.86 9.35 -9.09
C ALA A 102 14.45 9.55 -9.64
N LEU A 103 14.21 10.68 -10.32
CA LEU A 103 12.90 10.98 -10.96
C LEU A 103 12.61 10.01 -12.13
N LEU A 104 13.62 9.69 -12.96
CA LEU A 104 13.47 8.73 -14.04
C LEU A 104 13.17 7.31 -13.52
N GLN A 105 13.73 6.94 -12.37
CA GLN A 105 13.41 5.67 -11.72
C GLN A 105 11.95 5.64 -11.28
N GLN A 106 11.41 6.72 -10.69
CA GLN A 106 9.98 6.82 -10.33
C GLN A 106 9.07 6.66 -11.55
N ILE A 107 9.45 7.27 -12.69
CA ILE A 107 8.70 7.09 -13.96
C ILE A 107 8.74 5.64 -14.43
N ASN A 108 9.90 4.99 -14.35
CA ASN A 108 10.02 3.59 -14.72
C ASN A 108 9.17 2.68 -13.84
N ASP A 109 9.16 2.93 -12.53
CA ASP A 109 8.34 2.19 -11.57
C ASP A 109 6.84 2.42 -11.83
N ALA A 110 6.43 3.67 -12.12
CA ALA A 110 5.07 4.00 -12.53
C ALA A 110 4.67 3.29 -13.83
N SER A 111 5.58 3.26 -14.83
CA SER A 111 5.35 2.54 -16.10
C SER A 111 5.20 1.03 -15.90
N THR A 112 5.96 0.45 -14.98
CA THR A 112 5.86 -0.99 -14.65
C THR A 112 4.54 -1.34 -13.98
N ASN A 113 3.99 -0.43 -13.17
CA ASN A 113 2.74 -0.63 -12.43
C ASN A 113 1.50 -0.07 -13.15
N ILE A 114 1.65 0.36 -14.40
CA ILE A 114 0.61 1.13 -15.13
C ILE A 114 -0.71 0.35 -15.27
N SER A 115 -0.67 -0.97 -15.45
CA SER A 115 -1.88 -1.79 -15.61
C SER A 115 -2.78 -1.77 -14.38
N SER A 116 -2.20 -1.89 -13.19
CA SER A 116 -2.97 -1.86 -11.93
C SER A 116 -3.52 -0.46 -11.66
N GLN A 117 -2.73 0.57 -11.92
CA GLN A 117 -3.14 1.96 -11.78
C GLN A 117 -4.26 2.30 -12.76
N LEU A 118 -4.11 1.94 -14.04
CA LEU A 118 -5.11 2.16 -15.07
C LEU A 118 -6.45 1.49 -14.72
N THR A 119 -6.41 0.26 -14.19
CA THR A 119 -7.60 -0.44 -13.71
C THR A 119 -8.30 0.34 -12.61
N SER A 120 -7.55 0.79 -11.61
CA SER A 120 -8.06 1.60 -10.51
C SER A 120 -8.68 2.90 -11.01
N ASP A 121 -7.99 3.59 -11.91
CA ASP A 121 -8.44 4.86 -12.48
C ASP A 121 -9.73 4.70 -13.30
N MET A 122 -9.86 3.63 -14.09
CA MET A 122 -11.08 3.34 -14.86
C MET A 122 -12.28 3.06 -13.94
N ILE A 123 -12.07 2.33 -12.84
CA ILE A 123 -13.12 2.12 -11.83
C ILE A 123 -13.54 3.45 -11.23
N ASP A 124 -12.57 4.29 -10.84
CA ASP A 124 -12.84 5.60 -10.26
C ASP A 124 -13.57 6.54 -11.22
N VAL A 125 -13.20 6.53 -12.50
CA VAL A 125 -13.90 7.33 -13.55
C VAL A 125 -15.37 6.95 -13.59
N LEU A 126 -15.70 5.66 -13.67
CA LEU A 126 -17.09 5.19 -13.73
C LEU A 126 -17.87 5.51 -12.44
N LEU A 127 -17.23 5.42 -11.28
CA LEU A 127 -17.84 5.81 -10.01
C LEU A 127 -18.06 7.32 -9.93
N VAL A 128 -17.05 8.11 -10.27
CA VAL A 128 -17.12 9.58 -10.25
C VAL A 128 -18.20 10.09 -11.18
N ASP A 129 -18.29 9.58 -12.41
CA ASP A 129 -19.34 9.94 -13.36
C ASP A 129 -20.74 9.68 -12.79
N ALA A 130 -20.96 8.49 -12.24
CA ALA A 130 -22.25 8.13 -11.64
C ALA A 130 -22.59 8.98 -10.41
N LEU A 131 -21.62 9.21 -9.52
CA LEU A 131 -21.81 9.95 -8.27
C LEU A 131 -21.96 11.46 -8.53
N ALA A 132 -21.22 12.02 -9.47
CA ALA A 132 -21.35 13.40 -9.89
C ALA A 132 -22.73 13.66 -10.53
N ALA A 133 -23.16 12.78 -11.43
CA ALA A 133 -24.49 12.86 -12.05
C ALA A 133 -25.60 12.79 -11.00
N ALA A 134 -25.52 11.86 -10.04
CA ALA A 134 -26.50 11.71 -8.96
C ALA A 134 -26.58 12.95 -8.04
N ARG A 135 -25.50 13.72 -7.92
CA ARG A 135 -25.39 14.93 -7.10
C ARG A 135 -25.59 16.22 -7.88
N GLY A 136 -25.72 16.15 -9.21
CA GLY A 136 -25.81 17.32 -10.08
C GLY A 136 -24.51 18.13 -10.13
N VAL A 137 -23.36 17.49 -9.86
CA VAL A 137 -22.04 18.11 -9.97
C VAL A 137 -21.53 17.97 -11.40
N THR A 138 -21.01 19.06 -11.94
CA THR A 138 -20.40 19.11 -13.28
C THR A 138 -19.12 19.92 -13.22
N ALA A 139 -18.14 19.58 -14.04
CA ALA A 139 -16.99 20.45 -14.27
C ALA A 139 -17.38 21.56 -15.25
N THR A 140 -16.91 22.76 -14.98
CA THR A 140 -17.04 23.91 -15.91
C THR A 140 -16.05 23.77 -17.08
N GLN A 141 -16.28 24.52 -18.15
CA GLN A 141 -15.33 24.57 -19.28
C GLN A 141 -13.95 25.11 -18.80
N GLU A 142 -13.94 26.11 -17.93
CA GLU A 142 -12.71 26.68 -17.36
C GLU A 142 -11.90 25.65 -16.58
N GLU A 143 -12.55 24.83 -15.73
CA GLU A 143 -11.89 23.74 -14.99
C GLU A 143 -11.35 22.66 -15.93
N THR A 144 -12.09 22.32 -16.98
CA THR A 144 -11.64 21.36 -18.01
C THR A 144 -10.44 21.90 -18.78
N ASP A 145 -10.47 23.17 -19.19
CA ASP A 145 -9.37 23.83 -19.88
C ASP A 145 -8.13 23.96 -18.97
N ALA A 146 -8.34 24.19 -17.68
CA ALA A 146 -7.26 24.24 -16.70
C ALA A 146 -6.58 22.85 -16.53
N GLU A 147 -7.36 21.75 -16.49
CA GLU A 147 -6.78 20.39 -16.46
C GLU A 147 -6.03 20.08 -17.77
N TRP A 148 -6.59 20.46 -18.92
CA TRP A 148 -5.90 20.31 -20.21
C TRP A 148 -4.60 21.12 -20.28
N ALA A 149 -4.60 22.33 -19.73
CA ALA A 149 -3.42 23.19 -19.71
C ALA A 149 -2.26 22.56 -18.90
N LYS A 150 -2.54 21.76 -17.86
CA LYS A 150 -1.49 21.03 -17.11
C LYS A 150 -0.70 20.07 -18.00
N GLU A 151 -1.35 19.46 -18.98
CA GLU A 151 -0.73 18.53 -19.94
C GLU A 151 0.08 19.25 -21.02
N THR A 152 -0.45 20.37 -21.50
CA THR A 152 0.04 21.11 -22.69
C THR A 152 0.91 22.32 -22.35
N THR A 153 1.27 22.48 -21.08
CA THR A 153 2.06 23.62 -20.59
C THR A 153 3.34 23.12 -19.91
N LEU A 154 4.46 23.70 -20.27
CA LEU A 154 5.72 23.53 -19.52
C LEU A 154 5.56 24.24 -18.17
N PRO A 155 5.91 23.60 -17.06
CA PRO A 155 5.71 24.18 -15.73
C PRO A 155 6.58 25.41 -15.50
N GLU A 156 6.11 26.29 -14.60
CA GLU A 156 6.96 27.32 -14.05
C GLU A 156 8.15 26.69 -13.34
N LEU A 157 9.34 27.22 -13.59
CA LEU A 157 10.58 26.81 -12.91
C LEU A 157 11.16 27.97 -12.13
N ARG A 158 11.67 27.69 -10.92
CA ARG A 158 12.38 28.65 -10.08
C ARG A 158 13.79 28.16 -9.80
N LEU A 159 14.76 29.05 -9.98
CA LEU A 159 16.14 28.80 -9.56
C LEU A 159 16.25 29.17 -8.08
N LEU A 160 16.39 28.16 -7.23
CA LEU A 160 16.33 28.29 -5.78
C LEU A 160 17.73 28.20 -5.16
N ARG A 161 17.90 29.02 -4.10
CA ARG A 161 18.97 28.93 -3.10
C ARG A 161 18.38 28.88 -1.71
N ARG A 162 19.18 28.39 -0.76
CA ARG A 162 18.79 28.34 0.65
C ARG A 162 19.98 28.61 1.56
N ILE A 163 19.72 29.29 2.65
CA ILE A 163 20.58 29.34 3.83
C ILE A 163 19.83 28.68 4.97
N THR A 164 20.48 27.75 5.65
CA THR A 164 19.94 27.02 6.81
C THR A 164 20.75 27.41 8.04
N VAL A 165 20.06 27.77 9.12
CA VAL A 165 20.64 28.07 10.42
C VAL A 165 20.07 27.07 11.43
N ASP A 166 20.89 26.14 11.89
CA ASP A 166 20.48 25.12 12.87
C ASP A 166 20.26 25.75 14.25
N ILE A 167 19.26 25.22 14.94
CA ILE A 167 18.98 25.53 16.34
C ILE A 167 19.75 24.51 17.19
N ALA A 168 20.76 25.00 17.92
CA ALA A 168 21.55 24.13 18.78
C ALA A 168 20.70 23.55 19.92
N ASN A 169 20.97 22.30 20.27
CA ASN A 169 20.41 21.71 21.48
C ASN A 169 21.04 22.37 22.74
N ASP A 170 20.22 22.61 23.76
CA ASP A 170 20.70 23.00 25.06
C ASP A 170 21.37 21.79 25.73
N PRO A 171 22.65 21.89 26.13
CA PRO A 171 23.37 20.75 26.72
C PRO A 171 22.75 20.18 28.01
N LYS A 172 21.87 20.94 28.66
CA LYS A 172 21.23 20.51 29.91
C LYS A 172 19.99 19.64 29.70
N ILE A 173 19.30 19.83 28.58
CA ILE A 173 18.02 19.14 28.29
C ILE A 173 18.09 18.25 27.06
N GLY A 174 19.19 18.30 26.27
CA GLY A 174 19.37 17.51 25.06
C GLY A 174 18.44 17.89 23.90
N ALA A 175 17.71 19.01 24.01
CA ALA A 175 16.76 19.53 23.04
C ALA A 175 16.88 21.06 22.90
N PRO A 176 16.32 21.68 21.85
CA PRO A 176 16.26 23.12 21.73
C PRO A 176 15.56 23.79 22.94
N SER A 177 16.15 24.83 23.49
CA SER A 177 15.56 25.67 24.53
C SER A 177 15.14 27.03 23.96
N GLU A 178 14.32 27.80 24.68
CA GLU A 178 13.93 29.14 24.25
C GLU A 178 15.14 30.04 23.94
N SER A 179 16.22 29.90 24.73
CA SER A 179 17.45 30.69 24.53
C SER A 179 18.20 30.28 23.26
N THR A 180 18.29 29.00 22.95
CA THR A 180 18.95 28.50 21.73
C THR A 180 18.13 28.81 20.48
N ILE A 181 16.81 28.74 20.57
CA ILE A 181 15.88 29.15 19.49
C ILE A 181 16.03 30.66 19.23
N ALA A 182 16.03 31.48 20.26
CA ALA A 182 16.20 32.95 20.15
C ALA A 182 17.55 33.32 19.53
N ALA A 183 18.62 32.63 19.93
CA ALA A 183 19.96 32.86 19.37
C ALA A 183 20.05 32.51 17.88
N ALA A 184 19.50 31.35 17.47
CA ALA A 184 19.46 30.95 16.07
C ALA A 184 18.58 31.90 15.24
N LYS A 185 17.44 32.33 15.79
CA LYS A 185 16.59 33.33 15.13
C LYS A 185 17.30 34.66 14.92
N ALA A 186 17.98 35.16 15.95
CA ALA A 186 18.75 36.43 15.86
C ALA A 186 19.84 36.33 14.79
N ARG A 187 20.52 35.18 14.68
CA ARG A 187 21.50 34.92 13.62
C ARG A 187 20.85 34.94 12.24
N ALA A 188 19.72 34.22 12.04
CA ALA A 188 18.98 34.21 10.79
C ALA A 188 18.44 35.60 10.40
N ASP A 189 17.92 36.37 11.37
CA ASP A 189 17.47 37.75 11.17
C ASP A 189 18.63 38.66 10.76
N GLY A 190 19.82 38.47 11.34
CA GLY A 190 21.04 39.19 10.96
C GLY A 190 21.46 38.93 9.52
N ILE A 191 21.41 37.66 9.10
CA ILE A 191 21.65 37.25 7.71
C ILE A 191 20.63 37.90 6.76
N ALA A 192 19.35 37.88 7.13
CA ALA A 192 18.30 38.51 6.33
C ALA A 192 18.53 40.04 6.19
N GLN A 193 19.02 40.72 7.24
CA GLN A 193 19.39 42.14 7.18
C GLN A 193 20.59 42.37 6.25
N GLU A 194 21.62 41.54 6.28
CA GLU A 194 22.74 41.62 5.33
C GLU A 194 22.27 41.47 3.89
N ILE A 195 21.37 40.50 3.62
CA ILE A 195 20.76 40.30 2.29
C ILE A 195 19.98 41.54 1.86
N ALA A 196 19.17 42.10 2.75
CA ALA A 196 18.41 43.34 2.49
C ALA A 196 19.33 44.55 2.27
N GLY A 197 20.52 44.55 2.87
CA GLY A 197 21.58 45.53 2.66
C GLY A 197 22.37 45.34 1.36
N GLY A 198 22.04 44.34 0.55
CA GLY A 198 22.67 44.06 -0.75
C GLY A 198 23.89 43.13 -0.69
N ALA A 199 24.10 42.43 0.42
CA ALA A 199 25.14 41.40 0.50
C ALA A 199 24.81 40.22 -0.46
N ASP A 200 25.87 39.66 -1.05
CA ASP A 200 25.72 38.51 -1.96
C ASP A 200 25.27 37.26 -1.21
N PHE A 201 24.12 36.74 -1.59
CA PHE A 201 23.50 35.56 -0.98
C PHE A 201 24.42 34.34 -1.00
N ALA A 202 25.14 34.11 -2.11
CA ALA A 202 26.02 32.96 -2.23
C ALA A 202 27.19 33.02 -1.27
N THR A 203 27.73 34.23 -1.03
CA THR A 203 28.80 34.45 -0.07
C THR A 203 28.31 34.24 1.36
N LEU A 204 27.10 34.73 1.67
CA LEU A 204 26.46 34.49 2.98
C LEU A 204 26.18 33.02 3.21
N ALA A 205 25.64 32.30 2.19
CA ALA A 205 25.39 30.88 2.29
C ALA A 205 26.67 30.09 2.60
N LYS A 206 27.77 30.37 1.92
CA LYS A 206 29.06 29.73 2.20
C LYS A 206 29.58 29.98 3.63
N ARG A 207 29.28 31.14 4.19
CA ARG A 207 29.74 31.54 5.52
C ARG A 207 28.83 31.04 6.65
N GLU A 208 27.53 31.03 6.40
CA GLU A 208 26.51 30.96 7.46
C GLU A 208 25.64 29.70 7.40
N SER A 209 25.48 29.05 6.21
CA SER A 209 24.60 27.90 6.08
C SER A 209 25.20 26.63 6.69
N SER A 210 24.38 25.91 7.41
CA SER A 210 24.73 24.63 8.04
C SER A 210 24.43 23.40 7.14
N ASP A 211 23.74 23.58 6.02
CA ASP A 211 23.34 22.46 5.15
C ASP A 211 24.40 22.14 4.06
N SER A 212 24.17 21.04 3.35
CA SER A 212 25.05 20.56 2.30
C SER A 212 25.18 21.51 1.10
N TYR A 213 24.24 22.44 0.91
CA TYR A 213 24.29 23.41 -0.19
C TYR A 213 25.21 24.60 0.11
N ALA A 214 25.71 24.73 1.33
CA ALA A 214 26.58 25.83 1.75
C ALA A 214 27.79 26.01 0.82
N ALA A 215 28.50 24.93 0.50
CA ALA A 215 29.70 24.94 -0.34
C ALA A 215 29.44 25.52 -1.75
N GLU A 216 28.24 25.34 -2.27
CA GLU A 216 27.78 25.83 -3.57
C GLU A 216 27.04 27.17 -3.49
N GLY A 217 27.20 27.90 -2.39
CA GLY A 217 26.51 29.19 -2.17
C GLY A 217 25.00 29.04 -1.99
N GLY A 218 24.59 27.97 -1.34
CA GLY A 218 23.19 27.67 -1.04
C GLY A 218 22.37 27.15 -2.22
N ARG A 219 23.00 26.82 -3.37
CA ARG A 219 22.30 26.50 -4.61
C ARG A 219 21.59 25.14 -4.52
N ILE A 220 20.24 25.17 -4.55
CA ILE A 220 19.39 23.98 -4.70
C ILE A 220 19.28 23.60 -6.20
N GLY A 221 19.11 24.59 -7.06
CA GLY A 221 18.95 24.40 -8.50
C GLY A 221 17.58 24.87 -9.00
N TRP A 222 17.27 24.52 -10.24
CA TRP A 222 15.96 24.74 -10.82
C TRP A 222 14.98 23.69 -10.31
N SER A 223 13.82 24.14 -9.85
CA SER A 223 12.75 23.29 -9.34
C SER A 223 11.41 23.71 -9.91
N SER A 224 10.47 22.78 -9.98
CA SER A 224 9.05 23.04 -10.29
C SER A 224 8.21 22.90 -9.03
N LYS A 225 7.03 23.53 -9.03
CA LYS A 225 6.11 23.48 -7.88
C LYS A 225 5.67 22.04 -7.54
N ALA A 226 5.62 21.15 -8.52
CA ALA A 226 5.23 19.76 -8.32
C ALA A 226 6.36 18.91 -7.69
N GLU A 227 7.62 19.32 -7.86
CA GLU A 227 8.79 18.62 -7.32
C GLU A 227 9.12 19.05 -5.88
N ASP A 228 8.69 20.24 -5.48
CA ASP A 228 9.02 20.80 -4.19
C ASP A 228 8.04 20.35 -3.09
N PRO A 229 8.54 20.01 -1.89
CA PRO A 229 7.68 19.64 -0.76
C PRO A 229 6.99 20.89 -0.19
N LEU A 230 5.85 21.29 -0.73
CA LEU A 230 5.13 22.51 -0.32
C LEU A 230 4.57 22.45 1.12
N THR A 231 4.58 21.28 1.76
CA THR A 231 4.35 21.15 3.21
C THR A 231 5.49 21.74 4.02
N ASP A 232 6.67 21.89 3.43
CA ASP A 232 7.79 22.64 3.99
C ASP A 232 7.52 24.15 3.77
N LEU A 233 7.39 24.89 4.86
CA LEU A 233 7.08 26.32 4.85
C LEU A 233 8.10 27.16 4.06
N GLY A 234 9.36 26.71 3.99
CA GLY A 234 10.41 27.39 3.22
C GLY A 234 10.17 27.33 1.73
N TYR A 235 9.85 26.14 1.19
CA TYR A 235 9.46 26.00 -0.21
C TYR A 235 8.15 26.73 -0.50
N ALA A 236 7.14 26.60 0.36
CA ALA A 236 5.88 27.31 0.20
C ALA A 236 6.08 28.83 0.10
N ALA A 237 6.93 29.40 0.95
CA ALA A 237 7.27 30.83 0.90
C ALA A 237 8.04 31.21 -0.36
N ALA A 238 9.02 30.37 -0.79
CA ALA A 238 9.74 30.62 -2.04
C ALA A 238 8.79 30.62 -3.26
N TRP A 239 7.76 29.76 -3.25
CA TRP A 239 6.74 29.72 -4.31
C TRP A 239 5.68 30.81 -4.21
N SER A 240 5.56 31.50 -3.09
CA SER A 240 4.66 32.67 -2.95
C SER A 240 5.25 33.97 -3.49
N LEU A 241 6.56 34.02 -3.74
CA LEU A 241 7.20 35.21 -4.29
C LEU A 241 6.73 35.49 -5.72
N THR A 242 6.40 36.73 -6.03
CA THR A 242 5.96 37.16 -7.38
C THR A 242 7.12 37.66 -8.24
N ALA A 243 8.31 37.84 -7.65
CA ALA A 243 9.53 38.27 -8.32
C ALA A 243 10.76 37.62 -7.69
N PRO A 244 11.91 37.56 -8.39
CA PRO A 244 13.18 37.13 -7.81
C PRO A 244 13.51 37.91 -6.53
N GLY A 245 14.03 37.20 -5.52
CA GLY A 245 14.37 37.80 -4.23
C GLY A 245 14.38 36.81 -3.06
N PRO A 246 14.69 37.27 -1.84
CA PRO A 246 14.67 36.46 -0.64
C PRO A 246 13.25 36.26 -0.08
N THR A 247 13.05 35.17 0.62
CA THR A 247 11.91 35.03 1.56
C THR A 247 12.23 35.73 2.89
N GLU A 248 11.21 35.81 3.72
CA GLU A 248 11.42 36.09 5.15
C GLU A 248 12.17 34.92 5.82
N VAL A 249 12.63 35.16 7.05
CA VAL A 249 13.18 34.10 7.92
C VAL A 249 12.06 33.17 8.35
N ILE A 250 12.17 31.90 8.01
CA ILE A 250 11.15 30.90 8.27
C ILE A 250 11.67 29.87 9.26
N LYS A 251 10.91 29.58 10.30
CA LYS A 251 11.19 28.45 11.18
C LYS A 251 10.73 27.17 10.47
N ARG A 252 11.72 26.33 10.14
CA ARG A 252 11.51 25.03 9.49
C ARG A 252 11.65 23.94 10.54
N ALA A 253 10.59 23.16 10.76
CA ALA A 253 10.54 22.15 11.81
C ALA A 253 10.89 22.70 13.21
N THR A 254 11.40 21.88 14.11
CA THR A 254 11.73 22.27 15.49
C THR A 254 13.17 22.75 15.65
N ASP A 255 14.04 22.52 14.66
CA ASP A 255 15.49 22.54 14.78
C ASP A 255 16.21 23.49 13.81
N GLN A 256 15.49 24.21 12.94
CA GLN A 256 16.12 25.05 11.92
C GLN A 256 15.34 26.32 11.62
N PHE A 257 16.10 27.38 11.24
CA PHE A 257 15.60 28.54 10.50
C PHE A 257 16.16 28.51 9.08
N VAL A 258 15.34 28.90 8.09
CA VAL A 258 15.75 28.94 6.68
C VAL A 258 15.40 30.27 6.04
N ILE A 259 16.21 30.68 5.07
CA ILE A 259 15.96 31.79 4.16
C ILE A 259 16.13 31.22 2.76
N PHE A 260 15.07 31.24 1.96
CA PHE A 260 15.16 30.91 0.54
C PHE A 260 15.45 32.17 -0.26
N TYR A 261 16.05 31.98 -1.42
CA TYR A 261 16.25 33.03 -2.42
C TYR A 261 15.86 32.49 -3.78
N VAL A 262 15.00 33.20 -4.48
CA VAL A 262 14.64 32.91 -5.88
C VAL A 262 15.54 33.76 -6.77
N ASP A 263 16.54 33.14 -7.40
CA ASP A 263 17.44 33.85 -8.33
C ASP A 263 16.71 34.25 -9.63
N GLN A 264 15.92 33.31 -10.17
CA GLN A 264 15.20 33.49 -11.43
C GLN A 264 13.87 32.76 -11.40
N ILE A 265 12.91 33.31 -12.10
CA ILE A 265 11.60 32.69 -12.38
C ILE A 265 11.49 32.53 -13.89
N ARG A 266 11.29 31.30 -14.34
CA ARG A 266 10.91 30.99 -15.71
C ARG A 266 9.42 30.69 -15.70
N ALA A 267 8.62 31.58 -16.24
CA ALA A 267 7.17 31.43 -16.28
C ALA A 267 6.74 30.16 -17.02
N ALA A 268 5.60 29.60 -16.64
CA ALA A 268 4.95 28.55 -17.38
C ALA A 268 4.66 29.03 -18.82
N ALA A 269 4.80 28.16 -19.81
CA ALA A 269 4.59 28.46 -21.20
C ALA A 269 3.94 27.27 -21.92
N PRO A 270 3.11 27.50 -22.96
CA PRO A 270 2.61 26.41 -23.80
C PRO A 270 3.75 25.56 -24.35
N ASP A 271 3.57 24.24 -24.31
CA ASP A 271 4.51 23.29 -24.92
C ASP A 271 4.23 23.21 -26.42
N ALA A 272 5.03 23.93 -27.21
CA ALA A 272 4.85 24.05 -28.67
C ALA A 272 5.00 22.70 -29.41
N ASP A 273 5.69 21.74 -28.80
CA ASP A 273 5.94 20.42 -29.41
C ASP A 273 4.92 19.36 -28.98
N PHE A 274 4.01 19.69 -28.05
CA PHE A 274 3.08 18.72 -27.47
C PHE A 274 2.18 18.04 -28.52
N GLU A 275 1.48 18.82 -29.34
CA GLU A 275 0.56 18.26 -30.36
C GLU A 275 1.30 17.43 -31.42
N LYS A 276 2.51 17.85 -31.80
CA LYS A 276 3.35 17.10 -32.71
C LYS A 276 3.78 15.75 -32.10
N SER A 277 4.27 15.78 -30.87
CA SER A 277 4.69 14.59 -30.15
C SER A 277 3.56 13.59 -29.94
N ALA A 278 2.36 14.09 -29.58
CA ALA A 278 1.17 13.26 -29.42
C ALA A 278 0.72 12.61 -30.75
N SER A 279 0.78 13.38 -31.85
CA SER A 279 0.47 12.86 -33.19
C SER A 279 1.46 11.81 -33.66
N GLU A 280 2.76 12.03 -33.43
CA GLU A 280 3.83 11.08 -33.77
C GLU A 280 3.71 9.77 -32.95
N ALA A 281 3.26 9.87 -31.72
CA ALA A 281 2.97 8.72 -30.84
C ALA A 281 1.63 8.02 -31.15
N GLY A 282 0.81 8.54 -32.06
CA GLY A 282 -0.49 7.97 -32.42
C GLY A 282 -1.58 8.13 -31.36
N VAL A 283 -1.41 9.07 -30.43
CA VAL A 283 -2.32 9.29 -29.31
C VAL A 283 -3.71 9.77 -29.79
N ASP A 284 -4.78 9.17 -29.29
CA ASP A 284 -6.14 9.66 -29.49
C ASP A 284 -6.39 10.94 -28.69
N MET A 285 -6.24 12.08 -29.38
CA MET A 285 -6.42 13.42 -28.78
C MET A 285 -7.85 13.69 -28.30
N SER A 286 -8.85 13.03 -28.87
CA SER A 286 -10.24 13.17 -28.42
C SER A 286 -10.44 12.49 -27.06
N LEU A 287 -9.93 11.26 -26.94
CA LEU A 287 -9.95 10.54 -25.68
C LEU A 287 -9.09 11.24 -24.62
N TYR A 288 -7.91 11.75 -24.99
CA TYR A 288 -7.04 12.48 -24.07
C TYR A 288 -7.74 13.72 -23.47
N LYS A 289 -8.43 14.50 -24.30
CA LYS A 289 -9.25 15.64 -23.82
C LYS A 289 -10.41 15.17 -22.94
N LYS A 290 -11.06 14.05 -23.29
CA LYS A 290 -12.09 13.42 -22.44
C LYS A 290 -11.51 13.04 -21.06
N MET A 291 -10.33 12.42 -21.01
CA MET A 291 -9.66 12.08 -19.73
C MET A 291 -9.33 13.32 -18.90
N SER A 292 -9.00 14.45 -19.55
CA SER A 292 -8.81 15.72 -18.82
C SER A 292 -10.11 16.26 -18.24
N ALA A 293 -11.22 16.14 -18.96
CA ALA A 293 -12.55 16.50 -18.45
C ALA A 293 -13.00 15.60 -17.30
N GLU A 294 -12.70 14.30 -17.35
CA GLU A 294 -12.95 13.35 -16.26
C GLU A 294 -12.16 13.72 -15.00
N ARG A 295 -10.90 14.15 -15.15
CA ARG A 295 -10.10 14.65 -14.02
C ARG A 295 -10.68 15.95 -13.44
N ALA A 296 -11.14 16.87 -14.28
CA ALA A 296 -11.83 18.08 -13.82
C ALA A 296 -13.11 17.75 -13.05
N LEU A 297 -13.90 16.79 -13.54
CA LEU A 297 -15.11 16.33 -12.87
C LEU A 297 -14.79 15.69 -11.51
N ARG A 298 -13.74 14.87 -11.42
CA ARG A 298 -13.26 14.32 -10.16
C ARG A 298 -12.89 15.41 -9.16
N THR A 299 -12.20 16.45 -9.63
CA THR A 299 -11.80 17.60 -8.80
C THR A 299 -13.03 18.36 -8.29
N ALA A 300 -14.00 18.63 -9.16
CA ALA A 300 -15.25 19.30 -8.80
C ALA A 300 -16.07 18.48 -7.79
N LEU A 301 -16.18 17.16 -8.01
CA LEU A 301 -16.86 16.26 -7.08
C LEU A 301 -16.12 16.20 -5.73
N SER A 302 -14.79 16.12 -5.76
CA SER A 302 -13.97 16.14 -4.55
C SER A 302 -14.19 17.41 -3.74
N ALA A 303 -14.20 18.58 -4.37
CA ALA A 303 -14.46 19.85 -3.70
C ALA A 303 -15.87 19.89 -3.08
N SER A 304 -16.88 19.44 -3.82
CA SER A 304 -18.26 19.38 -3.32
C SER A 304 -18.40 18.46 -2.11
N VAL A 305 -17.85 17.25 -2.19
CA VAL A 305 -17.90 16.26 -1.11
C VAL A 305 -17.10 16.74 0.10
N THR A 306 -15.88 17.25 -0.10
CA THR A 306 -15.06 17.77 1.01
C THR A 306 -15.76 18.90 1.75
N ALA A 307 -16.44 19.79 1.04
CA ALA A 307 -17.23 20.85 1.67
C ALA A 307 -18.38 20.30 2.52
N GLU A 308 -19.04 19.20 2.08
CA GLU A 308 -20.06 18.51 2.87
C GLU A 308 -19.46 17.83 4.11
N LEU A 309 -18.30 17.19 3.96
CA LEU A 309 -17.61 16.49 5.04
C LEU A 309 -17.11 17.44 6.14
N LEU A 310 -16.77 18.69 5.79
CA LEU A 310 -16.21 19.68 6.71
C LEU A 310 -17.26 20.54 7.44
N VAL A 311 -18.53 20.13 7.42
CA VAL A 311 -19.58 20.84 8.17
C VAL A 311 -19.40 20.61 9.67
N ASP A 312 -19.32 21.70 10.45
CA ASP A 312 -19.18 21.71 11.90
C ASP A 312 -20.51 22.06 12.61
N PRO A 313 -20.85 21.40 13.74
CA PRO A 313 -20.20 20.24 14.33
C PRO A 313 -20.50 18.95 13.56
N VAL A 314 -19.59 17.97 13.66
CA VAL A 314 -19.72 16.65 13.03
C VAL A 314 -19.91 15.56 14.09
N GLN A 315 -20.63 14.50 13.74
CA GLN A 315 -20.72 13.33 14.60
C GLN A 315 -19.35 12.65 14.71
N GLN A 316 -18.86 12.55 15.94
CA GLN A 316 -17.63 11.88 16.32
C GLN A 316 -17.92 10.71 17.24
N ARG A 317 -17.08 9.72 17.23
CA ARG A 317 -17.16 8.55 18.08
C ARG A 317 -15.91 8.43 18.93
N ASP A 318 -16.07 8.35 20.23
CA ASP A 318 -14.99 8.03 21.16
C ASP A 318 -14.73 6.52 21.08
N VAL A 319 -13.53 6.12 20.75
CA VAL A 319 -13.19 4.73 20.41
C VAL A 319 -12.08 4.22 21.32
N SER A 320 -12.23 2.99 21.78
CA SER A 320 -11.16 2.17 22.35
C SER A 320 -11.12 0.86 21.59
N PHE A 321 -9.93 0.28 21.41
CA PHE A 321 -9.82 -1.04 20.83
C PHE A 321 -8.64 -1.83 21.42
N VAL A 322 -8.80 -3.14 21.36
CA VAL A 322 -7.78 -4.14 21.69
C VAL A 322 -7.37 -4.78 20.40
N SER A 323 -6.08 -4.91 20.12
CA SER A 323 -5.62 -5.55 18.89
C SER A 323 -4.34 -6.36 19.09
N ILE A 324 -4.14 -7.32 18.19
CA ILE A 324 -2.95 -8.14 18.10
C ILE A 324 -2.66 -8.43 16.63
N ALA A 325 -1.39 -8.63 16.28
CA ALA A 325 -1.04 -9.09 14.94
C ALA A 325 -1.73 -10.42 14.62
N ALA A 326 -2.38 -10.51 13.47
CA ALA A 326 -3.05 -11.73 13.04
C ALA A 326 -2.01 -12.82 12.74
N PRO A 327 -2.11 -14.01 13.35
CA PRO A 327 -1.24 -15.12 13.02
C PRO A 327 -1.50 -15.62 11.60
N GLN A 328 -0.46 -16.22 10.98
CA GLN A 328 -0.53 -16.65 9.57
C GLN A 328 -1.58 -17.74 9.31
N ASP A 329 -1.88 -18.55 10.32
CA ASP A 329 -2.91 -19.61 10.28
C ASP A 329 -4.32 -19.13 10.66
N GLY A 330 -4.48 -17.82 10.89
CA GLY A 330 -5.74 -17.22 11.37
C GLY A 330 -5.99 -17.40 12.87
N GLY A 331 -5.08 -18.03 13.61
CA GLY A 331 -5.14 -18.18 15.07
C GLY A 331 -6.23 -19.10 15.61
N VAL A 332 -6.80 -19.96 14.75
CA VAL A 332 -7.89 -20.87 15.15
C VAL A 332 -7.38 -22.24 15.67
N GLY A 333 -6.13 -22.60 15.35
CA GLY A 333 -5.50 -23.83 15.82
C GLY A 333 -5.13 -23.77 17.29
N GLU A 334 -5.14 -24.95 17.97
CA GLU A 334 -4.55 -25.04 19.31
C GLU A 334 -3.06 -24.69 19.27
N GLU A 335 -2.54 -24.22 20.40
CA GLU A 335 -1.12 -23.91 20.59
C GLU A 335 -0.54 -24.81 21.69
N VAL A 336 0.70 -25.23 21.50
CA VAL A 336 1.48 -25.96 22.52
C VAL A 336 2.68 -25.14 22.99
N GLN A 337 3.05 -25.31 24.22
CA GLN A 337 4.30 -24.80 24.80
C GLN A 337 5.09 -25.93 25.36
N VAL A 338 6.39 -25.98 25.08
CA VAL A 338 7.32 -27.01 25.52
C VAL A 338 8.64 -26.41 25.93
N ARG A 339 9.39 -27.14 26.74
CA ARG A 339 10.83 -26.94 26.92
C ARG A 339 11.58 -28.00 26.16
N HIS A 340 12.75 -27.68 25.64
CA HIS A 340 13.61 -28.70 25.06
C HIS A 340 15.10 -28.46 25.32
N ILE A 341 15.88 -29.50 25.14
CA ILE A 341 17.33 -29.48 25.05
C ILE A 341 17.70 -30.18 23.76
N LEU A 342 18.57 -29.60 22.98
CA LEU A 342 19.09 -30.18 21.74
C LEU A 342 20.54 -30.62 21.96
N TYR A 343 20.84 -31.84 21.57
CA TYR A 343 22.20 -32.38 21.47
C TYR A 343 22.50 -32.70 20.01
N SER A 344 23.43 -31.98 19.43
CA SER A 344 23.75 -32.03 18.00
C SER A 344 25.04 -32.81 17.76
N PRO A 345 25.16 -33.53 16.63
CA PRO A 345 26.44 -34.11 16.22
C PRO A 345 27.55 -33.05 16.16
N ASN A 346 28.65 -33.24 16.88
CA ASN A 346 29.78 -32.30 16.97
C ASN A 346 29.41 -30.93 17.54
N ASP A 347 28.38 -30.82 18.35
CA ASP A 347 27.83 -29.55 18.89
C ASP A 347 27.48 -28.51 17.80
N ASP A 348 27.14 -28.99 16.58
CA ASP A 348 26.82 -28.16 15.42
C ASP A 348 25.43 -28.52 14.85
N SER A 349 24.40 -27.85 15.35
CA SER A 349 23.01 -28.08 14.92
C SER A 349 22.77 -27.71 13.45
N GLN A 350 23.51 -26.75 12.90
CA GLN A 350 23.35 -26.34 11.51
C GLN A 350 24.06 -27.26 10.54
N GLY A 351 25.21 -27.81 10.94
CA GLY A 351 25.98 -28.78 10.14
C GLY A 351 25.44 -30.22 10.22
N ALA A 352 24.63 -30.54 11.24
CA ALA A 352 24.13 -31.90 11.47
C ALA A 352 23.45 -32.53 10.26
N ALA A 353 22.59 -31.79 9.59
CA ALA A 353 21.84 -32.24 8.39
C ALA A 353 22.74 -32.64 7.20
N ALA A 354 23.99 -32.19 7.15
CA ALA A 354 24.94 -32.51 6.10
C ALA A 354 25.82 -33.73 6.43
N LEU A 355 25.80 -34.24 7.66
CA LEU A 355 26.57 -35.42 8.09
C LEU A 355 25.97 -36.71 7.54
N ASP A 356 26.86 -37.71 7.29
CA ASP A 356 26.40 -39.05 6.98
C ASP A 356 25.56 -39.59 8.16
N PRO A 357 24.36 -40.14 7.93
CA PRO A 357 23.54 -40.74 8.99
C PRO A 357 24.24 -41.81 9.82
N ALA A 358 25.33 -42.41 9.30
CA ALA A 358 26.15 -43.39 9.99
C ALA A 358 27.38 -42.79 10.71
N ASP A 359 27.54 -41.47 10.67
CA ASP A 359 28.65 -40.79 11.35
C ASP A 359 28.59 -41.07 12.88
N PRO A 360 29.71 -41.43 13.51
CA PRO A 360 29.77 -41.71 14.97
C PRO A 360 29.31 -40.52 15.85
N ALA A 361 29.37 -39.29 15.33
CA ALA A 361 28.90 -38.10 16.05
C ALA A 361 27.40 -38.19 16.39
N TRP A 362 26.57 -38.82 15.52
CA TRP A 362 25.17 -39.07 15.83
C TRP A 362 24.98 -39.96 17.06
N ALA A 363 25.82 -41.01 17.20
CA ALA A 363 25.75 -41.90 18.37
C ALA A 363 26.24 -41.22 19.67
N ALA A 364 27.17 -40.25 19.55
CA ALA A 364 27.62 -39.45 20.69
C ALA A 364 26.48 -38.53 21.16
N ALA A 365 25.86 -37.74 20.25
CA ALA A 365 24.72 -36.89 20.56
C ALA A 365 23.52 -37.66 21.14
N GLU A 366 23.25 -38.88 20.62
CA GLU A 366 22.21 -39.76 21.17
C GLU A 366 22.54 -40.18 22.63
N ALA A 367 23.79 -40.48 22.92
CA ALA A 367 24.20 -40.86 24.27
C ALA A 367 24.06 -39.69 25.25
N GLU A 368 24.40 -38.48 24.86
CA GLU A 368 24.23 -37.27 25.66
C GLU A 368 22.75 -36.97 25.91
N ALA A 369 21.92 -37.01 24.86
CA ALA A 369 20.48 -36.85 24.99
C ALA A 369 19.84 -37.90 25.91
N ASN A 370 20.26 -39.16 25.82
CA ASN A 370 19.79 -40.21 26.72
C ASN A 370 20.24 -39.95 28.20
N ALA A 371 21.45 -39.48 28.42
CA ALA A 371 21.92 -39.15 29.75
C ALA A 371 21.13 -37.99 30.38
N ALA A 372 20.82 -36.95 29.58
CA ALA A 372 19.96 -35.86 30.00
C ALA A 372 18.52 -36.34 30.29
N TYR A 373 17.95 -37.18 29.42
CA TYR A 373 16.64 -37.77 29.62
C TYR A 373 16.56 -38.57 30.93
N GLU A 374 17.57 -39.42 31.23
CA GLU A 374 17.65 -40.18 32.47
C GLU A 374 17.82 -39.27 33.70
N ALA A 375 18.62 -38.19 33.59
CA ALA A 375 18.80 -37.24 34.67
C ALA A 375 17.48 -36.51 35.00
N ILE A 376 16.73 -36.09 33.98
CA ILE A 376 15.43 -35.43 34.17
C ILE A 376 14.42 -36.43 34.78
N GLN A 377 14.38 -37.68 34.33
CA GLN A 377 13.56 -38.72 34.96
C GLN A 377 13.98 -38.96 36.42
N GLY A 378 15.24 -38.80 36.74
CA GLY A 378 15.78 -38.89 38.09
C GLY A 378 15.45 -37.71 38.99
N GLY A 379 14.80 -36.65 38.43
CA GLY A 379 14.33 -35.48 39.18
C GLY A 379 15.18 -34.22 39.00
N THR A 380 16.16 -34.21 38.10
CA THR A 380 16.87 -32.98 37.72
C THR A 380 15.93 -32.12 36.87
N PRO A 381 15.70 -30.84 37.21
CA PRO A 381 14.89 -29.97 36.38
C PRO A 381 15.49 -29.77 34.97
N LEU A 382 14.67 -29.79 33.93
CA LEU A 382 15.14 -29.59 32.53
C LEU A 382 15.84 -28.24 32.38
N GLU A 383 15.37 -27.21 33.05
CA GLU A 383 15.93 -25.85 33.02
C GLU A 383 17.39 -25.81 33.49
N GLU A 384 17.80 -26.69 34.42
CA GLU A 384 19.18 -26.74 34.88
C GLU A 384 20.12 -27.28 33.80
N LEU A 385 19.63 -28.20 32.96
CA LEU A 385 20.39 -28.82 31.86
C LEU A 385 20.28 -28.02 30.56
N ALA A 386 19.34 -27.11 30.47
CA ALA A 386 19.12 -26.35 29.24
C ALA A 386 20.30 -25.47 28.81
N SER A 387 21.20 -25.11 29.74
CA SER A 387 22.45 -24.43 29.43
C SER A 387 23.46 -25.29 28.63
N GLU A 388 23.24 -26.59 28.54
CA GLU A 388 24.03 -27.54 27.76
C GLU A 388 23.46 -27.76 26.34
N SER A 389 22.36 -27.07 26.01
CA SER A 389 21.68 -27.20 24.73
C SER A 389 22.47 -26.55 23.60
N ASP A 390 22.60 -27.24 22.48
CA ASP A 390 23.12 -26.69 21.21
C ASP A 390 22.11 -25.77 20.50
N ASP A 391 20.93 -25.59 21.05
CA ASP A 391 20.02 -24.48 20.72
C ASP A 391 20.26 -23.31 21.68
N GLU A 392 21.22 -22.45 21.31
CA GLU A 392 21.61 -21.29 22.11
C GLU A 392 20.42 -20.34 22.40
N GLY A 393 19.43 -20.30 21.51
CA GLY A 393 18.28 -19.42 21.62
C GLY A 393 17.40 -19.77 22.82
N SER A 394 16.97 -21.02 22.94
CA SER A 394 16.12 -21.49 24.04
C SER A 394 16.90 -21.87 25.28
N GLY A 395 18.16 -22.30 25.11
CA GLY A 395 19.02 -22.71 26.23
C GLY A 395 19.17 -21.62 27.30
N ALA A 396 19.35 -20.37 26.89
CA ALA A 396 19.46 -19.23 27.81
C ALA A 396 18.16 -18.95 28.61
N GLU A 397 17.01 -19.44 28.12
CA GLU A 397 15.69 -19.28 28.74
C GLU A 397 15.21 -20.57 29.43
N GLY A 398 16.15 -21.45 29.80
CA GLY A 398 15.83 -22.73 30.44
C GLY A 398 15.10 -23.70 29.49
N GLY A 399 15.40 -23.64 28.22
CA GLY A 399 14.84 -24.48 27.17
C GLY A 399 13.40 -24.15 26.75
N LEU A 400 12.79 -23.10 27.29
CA LEU A 400 11.39 -22.76 27.01
C LEU A 400 11.24 -22.21 25.59
N LEU A 401 10.36 -22.83 24.80
CA LEU A 401 9.97 -22.34 23.49
C LEU A 401 8.72 -21.46 23.58
N ALA A 402 8.58 -20.54 22.60
CA ALA A 402 7.35 -19.79 22.44
C ALA A 402 6.17 -20.73 22.13
N TRP A 403 4.95 -20.26 22.37
CA TRP A 403 3.74 -20.96 21.95
C TRP A 403 3.75 -21.20 20.45
N ALA A 404 3.41 -22.40 20.03
CA ALA A 404 3.50 -22.84 18.64
C ALA A 404 2.24 -23.58 18.21
N VAL A 405 1.77 -23.30 17.00
CA VAL A 405 0.71 -24.06 16.33
C VAL A 405 1.28 -25.32 15.68
N LYS A 406 0.43 -26.30 15.39
CA LYS A 406 0.83 -27.52 14.70
C LYS A 406 1.47 -27.20 13.34
N GLY A 407 2.62 -27.81 13.05
CA GLY A 407 3.40 -27.58 11.84
C GLY A 407 4.46 -26.48 11.96
N THR A 408 4.63 -25.87 13.14
CA THR A 408 5.71 -24.90 13.40
C THR A 408 7.08 -25.57 13.50
N PHE A 409 7.14 -26.75 14.06
CA PHE A 409 8.38 -27.51 14.25
C PHE A 409 8.66 -28.47 13.09
N VAL A 410 9.87 -29.02 13.06
CA VAL A 410 10.18 -30.12 12.13
C VAL A 410 9.31 -31.34 12.42
N PRO A 411 8.99 -32.18 11.41
CA PRO A 411 7.93 -33.19 11.54
C PRO A 411 8.08 -34.11 12.75
N GLU A 412 9.27 -34.59 13.02
CA GLU A 412 9.52 -35.55 14.11
C GLU A 412 9.30 -34.93 15.51
N PHE A 413 9.68 -33.65 15.66
CA PHE A 413 9.44 -32.89 16.86
C PHE A 413 7.96 -32.55 17.00
N ASP A 414 7.35 -32.06 15.89
CA ASP A 414 5.94 -31.68 15.83
C ASP A 414 5.04 -32.88 16.19
N ASP A 415 5.26 -34.04 15.59
CA ASP A 415 4.50 -35.26 15.88
C ASP A 415 4.57 -35.66 17.35
N ALA A 416 5.71 -35.46 18.00
CA ALA A 416 5.89 -35.79 19.41
C ALA A 416 5.10 -34.87 20.34
N VAL A 417 5.15 -33.54 20.11
CA VAL A 417 4.51 -32.55 20.99
C VAL A 417 2.99 -32.42 20.76
N TRP A 418 2.51 -32.91 19.62
CA TRP A 418 1.08 -32.95 19.30
C TRP A 418 0.41 -34.28 19.58
N ALA A 419 1.11 -35.22 20.23
CA ALA A 419 0.51 -36.50 20.64
C ALA A 419 -0.69 -36.25 21.59
N ASP A 420 -1.68 -37.14 21.49
CA ASP A 420 -2.87 -37.07 22.32
C ASP A 420 -2.55 -37.43 23.79
N GLY A 421 -3.21 -36.74 24.71
CA GLY A 421 -3.19 -37.08 26.14
C GLY A 421 -1.97 -36.61 26.92
N LEU A 422 -1.09 -35.80 26.32
CA LEU A 422 0.05 -35.19 27.01
C LEU A 422 -0.41 -34.29 28.16
N GLN A 423 0.30 -34.37 29.28
CA GLN A 423 0.07 -33.57 30.47
C GLN A 423 1.32 -32.75 30.80
N GLN A 424 1.14 -31.64 31.51
CA GLN A 424 2.25 -30.83 31.98
C GLN A 424 3.29 -31.67 32.73
N GLY A 425 4.55 -31.55 32.35
CA GLY A 425 5.68 -32.29 32.89
C GLY A 425 5.99 -33.61 32.18
N ASP A 426 5.16 -34.03 31.21
CA ASP A 426 5.49 -35.25 30.44
C ASP A 426 6.79 -35.06 29.66
N LEU A 427 7.69 -36.02 29.80
CA LEU A 427 9.01 -36.03 29.18
C LEU A 427 8.97 -36.89 27.92
N LEU A 428 9.36 -36.29 26.78
CA LEU A 428 9.34 -36.91 25.45
C LEU A 428 10.77 -37.06 24.92
N GLY A 429 11.02 -38.14 24.22
CA GLY A 429 12.28 -38.35 23.50
C GLY A 429 13.23 -39.34 24.14
N PRO A 430 14.53 -39.30 23.79
CA PRO A 430 15.12 -38.39 22.78
C PRO A 430 14.54 -38.57 21.40
N ILE A 431 14.13 -37.44 20.79
CA ILE A 431 13.55 -37.38 19.42
C ILE A 431 14.63 -36.97 18.43
N LYS A 432 14.91 -37.84 17.47
CA LYS A 432 15.89 -37.56 16.41
C LYS A 432 15.26 -36.66 15.33
N THR A 433 15.92 -35.57 14.99
CA THR A 433 15.62 -34.69 13.88
C THR A 433 16.85 -34.46 12.99
N GLN A 434 16.73 -33.64 11.97
CA GLN A 434 17.89 -33.23 11.17
C GLN A 434 18.91 -32.38 11.92
N PHE A 435 18.56 -31.81 13.07
CA PHE A 435 19.44 -30.97 13.90
C PHE A 435 20.18 -31.72 14.98
N GLY A 436 19.69 -32.89 15.42
CA GLY A 436 20.23 -33.65 16.54
C GLY A 436 19.13 -34.44 17.24
N TYR A 437 19.37 -34.70 18.53
CA TYR A 437 18.43 -35.38 19.42
C TYR A 437 17.86 -34.39 20.43
N HIS A 438 16.52 -34.31 20.49
CA HIS A 438 15.79 -33.42 21.40
C HIS A 438 15.26 -34.21 22.61
N VAL A 439 15.49 -33.69 23.80
CA VAL A 439 14.77 -34.08 25.02
C VAL A 439 13.75 -32.98 25.29
N ILE A 440 12.47 -33.33 25.33
CA ILE A 440 11.38 -32.36 25.34
C ILE A 440 10.52 -32.57 26.58
N GLN A 441 10.15 -31.49 27.27
CA GLN A 441 9.16 -31.52 28.34
C GLN A 441 7.93 -30.74 27.90
N PHE A 442 6.77 -31.38 27.94
CA PHE A 442 5.51 -30.73 27.60
C PHE A 442 5.07 -29.82 28.75
N GLU A 443 4.84 -28.52 28.45
CA GLU A 443 4.45 -27.53 29.45
C GLU A 443 2.92 -27.29 29.44
N ALA A 444 2.36 -27.00 28.30
CA ALA A 444 0.94 -26.71 28.22
C ALA A 444 0.38 -26.81 26.79
N ARG A 445 -0.93 -26.97 26.71
CA ARG A 445 -1.74 -26.79 25.49
C ARG A 445 -2.85 -25.78 25.79
N ARG A 446 -3.13 -24.90 24.84
CA ARG A 446 -4.19 -23.91 24.95
C ARG A 446 -4.94 -23.74 23.66
N GLU A 447 -6.13 -23.15 23.74
CA GLU A 447 -6.90 -22.72 22.57
C GLU A 447 -6.15 -21.64 21.80
N GLY A 448 -6.32 -21.62 20.47
CA GLY A 448 -5.74 -20.64 19.60
C GLY A 448 -6.16 -19.22 19.92
N ILE A 449 -5.33 -18.27 19.51
CA ILE A 449 -5.52 -16.86 19.86
C ILE A 449 -6.86 -16.30 19.40
N ALA A 450 -7.39 -16.74 18.25
CA ALA A 450 -8.69 -16.25 17.75
C ALA A 450 -9.84 -16.64 18.69
N LEU A 451 -9.90 -17.89 19.18
CA LEU A 451 -10.94 -18.33 20.13
C LEU A 451 -10.81 -17.61 21.48
N ARG A 452 -9.59 -17.37 21.94
CA ARG A 452 -9.34 -16.60 23.16
C ARG A 452 -9.77 -15.15 23.03
N LEU A 453 -9.60 -14.54 21.85
CA LEU A 453 -10.06 -13.19 21.56
C LEU A 453 -11.58 -13.13 21.37
N GLU A 454 -12.23 -14.17 20.82
CA GLU A 454 -13.70 -14.26 20.79
C GLU A 454 -14.29 -14.30 22.20
N GLN A 455 -13.67 -15.04 23.11
CA GLN A 455 -14.07 -15.05 24.52
C GLN A 455 -13.83 -13.68 25.16
N LEU A 456 -12.66 -13.06 24.91
CA LEU A 456 -12.38 -11.69 25.38
C LEU A 456 -13.40 -10.68 24.85
N ALA A 457 -13.82 -10.79 23.59
CA ALA A 457 -14.87 -9.92 23.02
C ALA A 457 -16.19 -10.08 23.77
N ALA A 458 -16.57 -11.30 24.13
CA ALA A 458 -17.77 -11.56 24.93
C ALA A 458 -17.65 -10.97 26.35
N ASP A 459 -16.48 -11.10 26.99
CA ASP A 459 -16.23 -10.56 28.34
C ASP A 459 -16.24 -9.02 28.31
N LEU A 460 -15.65 -8.40 27.29
CA LEU A 460 -15.68 -6.94 27.08
C LEU A 460 -17.08 -6.40 26.79
N ALA A 461 -17.93 -7.20 26.13
CA ALA A 461 -19.32 -6.85 25.82
C ALA A 461 -20.30 -7.14 26.96
N ALA A 462 -19.88 -7.83 28.01
CA ALA A 462 -20.73 -8.21 29.12
C ALA A 462 -21.32 -7.00 29.84
N ALA A 463 -22.59 -7.10 30.27
CA ALA A 463 -23.29 -6.00 30.92
C ALA A 463 -22.58 -5.55 32.20
N GLY A 464 -22.17 -4.30 32.24
CA GLY A 464 -21.44 -3.70 33.37
C GLY A 464 -19.94 -3.99 33.39
N ALA A 465 -19.39 -4.60 32.34
CA ALA A 465 -17.95 -4.79 32.24
C ALA A 465 -17.21 -3.45 32.15
N ASP A 466 -16.16 -3.32 32.93
CA ASP A 466 -15.17 -2.25 32.76
C ASP A 466 -14.20 -2.65 31.65
N PHE A 467 -14.44 -2.11 30.44
CA PHE A 467 -13.63 -2.43 29.25
C PHE A 467 -12.13 -2.27 29.52
N ASP A 468 -11.78 -1.19 30.20
CA ASP A 468 -10.37 -0.86 30.44
C ASP A 468 -9.71 -1.84 31.42
N ALA A 469 -10.43 -2.23 32.45
CA ALA A 469 -9.93 -3.20 33.41
C ALA A 469 -9.79 -4.60 32.79
N VAL A 470 -10.81 -5.04 32.04
CA VAL A 470 -10.79 -6.35 31.36
C VAL A 470 -9.69 -6.40 30.28
N ALA A 471 -9.58 -5.36 29.45
CA ALA A 471 -8.55 -5.27 28.43
C ALA A 471 -7.13 -5.23 29.02
N ALA A 472 -6.94 -4.50 30.11
CA ALA A 472 -5.65 -4.42 30.79
C ALA A 472 -5.24 -5.74 31.46
N GLU A 473 -6.20 -6.54 31.95
CA GLU A 473 -5.92 -7.87 32.48
C GLU A 473 -5.56 -8.84 31.34
N ALA A 474 -6.35 -8.84 30.26
CA ALA A 474 -6.08 -9.66 29.09
C ALA A 474 -4.70 -9.37 28.47
N ALA A 475 -4.26 -8.12 28.48
CA ALA A 475 -2.94 -7.73 27.96
C ALA A 475 -1.75 -8.27 28.80
N LYS A 476 -1.98 -8.73 30.03
CA LYS A 476 -0.96 -9.42 30.82
C LYS A 476 -0.88 -10.91 30.49
N GLU A 477 -2.00 -11.49 30.04
CA GLU A 477 -2.11 -12.92 29.76
C GLU A 477 -1.87 -13.27 28.28
N ILE A 478 -2.12 -12.30 27.39
CA ILE A 478 -1.97 -12.45 25.94
C ILE A 478 -0.80 -11.60 25.47
N ASP A 479 0.32 -12.24 25.23
CA ASP A 479 1.52 -11.57 24.73
C ASP A 479 1.26 -10.92 23.37
N GLY A 480 1.74 -9.68 23.19
CA GLY A 480 1.54 -8.89 21.99
C GLY A 480 0.17 -8.20 21.88
N LEU A 481 -0.75 -8.39 22.85
CA LEU A 481 -2.02 -7.68 22.88
C LEU A 481 -1.80 -6.20 23.24
N THR A 482 -2.31 -5.32 22.41
CA THR A 482 -2.27 -3.86 22.62
C THR A 482 -3.64 -3.31 22.95
N VAL A 483 -3.67 -2.22 23.73
CA VAL A 483 -4.91 -1.50 24.07
C VAL A 483 -4.71 -0.06 23.64
N ASP A 484 -5.47 0.37 22.64
CA ASP A 484 -5.40 1.70 22.07
C ASP A 484 -6.66 2.53 22.33
N ARG A 485 -6.47 3.82 22.58
CA ARG A 485 -7.54 4.78 22.88
C ARG A 485 -7.32 6.06 22.07
N PRO A 486 -7.63 6.05 20.78
CA PRO A 486 -7.49 7.24 19.94
C PRO A 486 -8.45 8.38 20.38
N GLY A 487 -9.45 8.09 21.23
CA GLY A 487 -10.45 9.06 21.62
C GLY A 487 -11.46 9.33 20.51
N PHE A 488 -11.94 10.58 20.40
CA PHE A 488 -12.93 10.96 19.40
C PHE A 488 -12.35 10.95 18.00
N VAL A 489 -12.90 10.07 17.15
CA VAL A 489 -12.53 9.92 15.75
C VAL A 489 -13.64 10.41 14.82
N VAL A 490 -13.27 10.81 13.61
CA VAL A 490 -14.16 11.27 12.55
C VAL A 490 -14.18 10.26 11.41
N ARG A 491 -15.35 10.02 10.83
CA ARG A 491 -15.60 8.95 9.85
C ARG A 491 -14.63 8.93 8.67
N TYR A 492 -14.27 10.08 8.17
CA TYR A 492 -13.45 10.24 6.97
C TYR A 492 -12.03 10.74 7.28
N ALA A 493 -11.59 10.58 8.55
CA ALA A 493 -10.24 10.92 8.99
C ALA A 493 -9.47 9.71 9.55
N ILE A 494 -10.04 8.51 9.48
CA ILE A 494 -9.42 7.26 9.93
C ILE A 494 -9.43 6.22 8.81
N ASN A 495 -8.69 5.13 9.00
CA ASN A 495 -8.67 4.02 8.06
C ASN A 495 -10.09 3.59 7.65
N PRO A 496 -10.39 3.40 6.34
CA PRO A 496 -11.73 3.07 5.84
C PRO A 496 -12.33 1.81 6.47
N GLN A 497 -11.54 0.77 6.66
CA GLN A 497 -11.95 -0.50 7.26
C GLN A 497 -12.37 -0.31 8.72
N LEU A 498 -11.51 0.36 9.50
CA LEU A 498 -11.83 0.75 10.88
C LEU A 498 -13.08 1.64 10.94
N SER A 499 -13.17 2.63 10.05
CA SER A 499 -14.34 3.50 9.95
C SER A 499 -15.63 2.71 9.69
N ALA A 500 -15.62 1.75 8.77
CA ALA A 500 -16.78 0.91 8.49
C ALA A 500 -17.22 0.08 9.69
N MET A 501 -16.28 -0.41 10.50
CA MET A 501 -16.56 -1.16 11.74
C MET A 501 -17.11 -0.23 12.82
N VAL A 502 -16.40 0.86 13.13
CA VAL A 502 -16.79 1.83 14.17
C VAL A 502 -18.19 2.38 13.92
N TRP A 503 -18.55 2.72 12.67
CA TRP A 503 -19.86 3.32 12.35
C TRP A 503 -21.05 2.32 12.34
N LYS A 504 -20.79 1.01 12.47
CA LYS A 504 -21.85 0.01 12.71
C LYS A 504 -22.25 -0.08 14.18
N LEU A 505 -21.37 0.31 15.10
CA LEU A 505 -21.58 0.16 16.54
C LEU A 505 -22.39 1.34 17.10
N GLY A 506 -23.26 1.07 18.06
CA GLY A 506 -23.97 2.06 18.86
C GLY A 506 -23.14 2.60 20.03
N ASP A 507 -23.74 3.52 20.78
CA ASP A 507 -23.15 4.10 22.00
C ASP A 507 -22.96 3.01 23.07
N GLY A 508 -21.75 2.88 23.60
CA GLY A 508 -21.36 1.85 24.57
C GLY A 508 -21.21 0.43 23.99
N GLU A 509 -21.41 0.23 22.69
CA GLU A 509 -21.37 -1.09 22.07
C GLU A 509 -19.93 -1.56 21.78
N VAL A 510 -19.73 -2.87 21.94
CA VAL A 510 -18.46 -3.58 21.64
C VAL A 510 -18.69 -4.47 20.43
N SER A 511 -17.72 -4.52 19.52
CA SER A 511 -17.75 -5.43 18.37
C SER A 511 -17.50 -6.89 18.80
N GLY A 512 -17.77 -7.84 17.90
CA GLY A 512 -17.11 -9.14 17.94
C GLY A 512 -15.62 -9.02 17.60
N LEU A 513 -14.97 -10.16 17.43
CA LEU A 513 -13.61 -10.22 16.86
C LEU A 513 -13.66 -9.83 15.38
N GLU A 514 -12.90 -8.83 15.00
CA GLU A 514 -12.83 -8.28 13.66
C GLU A 514 -11.41 -8.40 13.09
N THR A 515 -11.29 -8.52 11.78
CA THR A 515 -9.99 -8.45 11.09
C THR A 515 -9.78 -7.06 10.52
N LEU A 516 -8.73 -6.38 10.94
CA LEU A 516 -8.35 -5.03 10.53
C LEU A 516 -6.95 -5.04 9.90
N GLY A 517 -6.88 -5.18 8.58
CA GLY A 517 -5.61 -5.38 7.87
C GLY A 517 -4.94 -6.69 8.28
N ASP A 518 -3.75 -6.58 8.85
CA ASP A 518 -2.94 -7.68 9.40
C ASP A 518 -3.13 -7.89 10.91
N GLN A 519 -4.20 -7.33 11.49
CA GLN A 519 -4.51 -7.44 12.91
C GLN A 519 -5.88 -8.09 13.15
N LEU A 520 -6.00 -8.76 14.30
CA LEU A 520 -7.27 -9.09 14.92
C LEU A 520 -7.59 -8.02 15.95
N ALA A 521 -8.83 -7.51 15.95
CA ALA A 521 -9.23 -6.39 16.80
C ALA A 521 -10.63 -6.56 17.40
N ILE A 522 -10.83 -6.00 18.59
CA ILE A 522 -12.13 -5.83 19.25
C ILE A 522 -12.30 -4.34 19.52
N ILE A 523 -13.37 -3.75 19.04
CA ILE A 523 -13.59 -2.31 19.03
C ILE A 523 -14.75 -1.96 19.95
N ARG A 524 -14.59 -0.89 20.74
CA ARG A 524 -15.68 -0.29 21.53
C ARG A 524 -15.92 1.16 21.10
N VAL A 525 -17.17 1.55 20.96
CA VAL A 525 -17.59 2.95 20.91
C VAL A 525 -17.98 3.38 22.30
N ASN A 526 -17.18 4.23 22.94
CA ASN A 526 -17.41 4.69 24.31
C ASN A 526 -18.51 5.75 24.38
N ALA A 527 -18.57 6.66 23.37
CA ALA A 527 -19.57 7.72 23.25
C ALA A 527 -19.75 8.15 21.80
N ILE A 528 -20.95 8.64 21.47
CA ILE A 528 -21.29 9.26 20.19
C ILE A 528 -21.71 10.70 20.45
N GLU A 529 -20.94 11.67 19.98
CA GLU A 529 -21.19 13.09 20.22
C GLU A 529 -21.03 13.91 18.92
N ASN A 530 -21.75 15.04 18.85
CA ASN A 530 -21.50 16.05 17.83
C ASN A 530 -20.49 17.07 18.38
N LYS A 531 -19.31 17.12 17.79
CA LYS A 531 -18.19 17.96 18.23
C LYS A 531 -17.59 18.75 17.07
N PRO A 532 -17.02 19.94 17.32
CA PRO A 532 -16.20 20.60 16.33
C PRO A 532 -14.98 19.74 15.97
N TYR A 533 -14.52 19.87 14.73
CA TYR A 533 -13.24 19.28 14.31
C TYR A 533 -12.09 19.86 15.14
N THR A 534 -11.13 19.01 15.50
CA THR A 534 -9.78 19.49 15.82
C THR A 534 -9.09 19.95 14.53
N GLU A 535 -8.05 20.77 14.65
CA GLU A 535 -7.28 21.24 13.50
C GLU A 535 -6.63 20.08 12.72
N GLU A 536 -6.20 19.04 13.42
CA GLU A 536 -5.63 17.83 12.82
C GLU A 536 -6.69 17.02 12.05
N GLN A 537 -7.84 16.77 12.68
CA GLN A 537 -8.96 16.08 12.04
C GLN A 537 -9.41 16.81 10.78
N ARG A 538 -9.52 18.14 10.83
CA ARG A 538 -9.88 18.99 9.68
C ARG A 538 -8.90 18.81 8.54
N ARG A 539 -7.60 18.94 8.82
CA ARG A 539 -6.54 18.74 7.81
C ARG A 539 -6.56 17.33 7.21
N THR A 540 -6.80 16.32 8.02
CA THR A 540 -6.90 14.94 7.54
C THR A 540 -8.09 14.76 6.61
N VAL A 541 -9.26 15.31 6.95
CA VAL A 541 -10.45 15.25 6.08
C VAL A 541 -10.23 16.05 4.79
N GLU A 542 -9.59 17.22 4.85
CA GLU A 542 -9.22 17.99 3.67
C GLU A 542 -8.27 17.23 2.73
N ALA A 543 -7.31 16.50 3.29
CA ALA A 543 -6.32 15.76 2.51
C ALA A 543 -6.83 14.42 1.96
N SER A 544 -7.61 13.67 2.74
CA SER A 544 -7.91 12.26 2.47
C SER A 544 -9.41 11.93 2.48
N GLY A 545 -10.26 12.83 2.98
CA GLY A 545 -11.67 12.54 3.22
C GLY A 545 -12.44 12.12 1.96
N PHE A 546 -12.17 12.76 0.82
CA PHE A 546 -12.78 12.38 -0.45
C PHE A 546 -12.35 10.98 -0.91
N ALA A 547 -11.08 10.63 -0.77
CA ALA A 547 -10.57 9.31 -1.15
C ALA A 547 -11.23 8.21 -0.31
N ILE A 548 -11.31 8.41 1.01
CA ILE A 548 -11.98 7.49 1.94
C ILE A 548 -13.48 7.37 1.62
N TRP A 549 -14.13 8.49 1.31
CA TRP A 549 -15.53 8.52 0.92
C TRP A 549 -15.78 7.73 -0.38
N LEU A 550 -14.94 7.93 -1.39
CA LEU A 550 -15.03 7.24 -2.70
C LEU A 550 -14.78 5.74 -2.55
N ASP A 551 -13.80 5.36 -1.72
CA ASP A 551 -13.48 3.95 -1.43
C ASP A 551 -14.67 3.20 -0.82
N GLY A 552 -15.47 3.85 0.01
CA GLY A 552 -16.73 3.30 0.51
C GLY A 552 -17.71 2.94 -0.61
N TYR A 553 -17.80 3.74 -1.68
CA TYR A 553 -18.60 3.41 -2.86
C TYR A 553 -17.96 2.33 -3.71
N ARG A 554 -16.64 2.33 -3.84
CA ARG A 554 -15.88 1.28 -4.55
C ARG A 554 -16.12 -0.09 -3.91
N THR A 555 -16.02 -0.19 -2.60
CA THR A 555 -16.28 -1.43 -1.84
C THR A 555 -17.71 -1.93 -1.98
N ALA A 556 -18.68 -1.03 -2.09
CA ALA A 556 -20.10 -1.37 -2.27
C ALA A 556 -20.49 -1.65 -3.72
N ALA A 557 -19.65 -1.30 -4.69
CA ALA A 557 -19.95 -1.42 -6.10
C ALA A 557 -19.83 -2.87 -6.60
N LYS A 558 -20.67 -3.21 -7.60
CA LYS A 558 -20.48 -4.44 -8.37
C LYS A 558 -19.46 -4.19 -9.47
N ILE A 559 -18.25 -4.72 -9.29
CA ILE A 559 -17.12 -4.52 -10.21
C ILE A 559 -16.82 -5.83 -10.93
N SER A 560 -16.62 -5.75 -12.25
CA SER A 560 -16.12 -6.82 -13.11
C SER A 560 -14.95 -6.30 -13.94
N ILE A 561 -13.87 -7.07 -14.00
CA ILE A 561 -12.62 -6.70 -14.68
C ILE A 561 -12.19 -7.84 -15.58
N ASP A 562 -11.88 -7.56 -16.82
CA ASP A 562 -11.16 -8.50 -17.70
C ASP A 562 -9.65 -8.29 -17.48
N GLY A 563 -9.09 -9.07 -16.56
CA GLY A 563 -7.71 -8.93 -16.12
C GLY A 563 -6.67 -9.15 -17.24
N ALA A 564 -6.97 -9.99 -18.23
CA ALA A 564 -6.08 -10.22 -19.35
C ALA A 564 -5.97 -8.99 -20.25
N VAL A 565 -7.08 -8.32 -20.49
CA VAL A 565 -7.13 -7.13 -21.34
C VAL A 565 -6.47 -5.92 -20.69
N VAL A 566 -6.66 -5.75 -19.39
CA VAL A 566 -6.06 -4.63 -18.65
C VAL A 566 -4.54 -4.78 -18.60
N GLN A 567 -4.04 -6.00 -18.49
CA GLN A 567 -2.60 -6.28 -18.52
C GLN A 567 -1.99 -5.92 -19.89
N GLU A 568 -2.65 -6.31 -21.00
CA GLU A 568 -2.23 -5.94 -22.36
C GLU A 568 -2.25 -4.42 -22.62
N ALA A 569 -3.19 -3.69 -22.01
CA ALA A 569 -3.30 -2.24 -22.15
C ALA A 569 -2.13 -1.47 -21.52
N GLY A 570 -1.43 -2.07 -20.56
CA GLY A 570 -0.23 -1.51 -19.91
C GLY A 570 1.08 -1.91 -20.57
N GLU A 571 1.06 -2.84 -21.55
CA GLU A 571 2.27 -3.24 -22.27
C GLU A 571 2.52 -2.30 -23.45
N SER A 572 3.66 -1.62 -23.44
CA SER A 572 4.12 -0.84 -24.60
C SER A 572 4.40 -1.77 -25.76
N PRO A 573 3.98 -1.48 -27.01
CA PRO A 573 4.55 -2.17 -28.16
C PRO A 573 6.04 -1.97 -28.13
N ALA A 574 6.80 -3.09 -28.18
CA ALA A 574 8.27 -3.04 -28.20
C ALA A 574 8.77 -2.09 -29.30
N PRO A 575 9.83 -1.31 -29.06
CA PRO A 575 10.34 -0.31 -29.98
C PRO A 575 10.82 -0.89 -31.30
#